data_8a74eadc893c8c6246fb27f80bcb8f9a
#
_entry.id   8a74eadc893c8c6246fb27f80bcb8f9a
#
_cell.length_a   1.000
_cell.length_b   1.000
_cell.length_c   1.000
_cell.angle_alpha   90.00
_cell.angle_beta   90.00
_cell.angle_gamma   90.00
#
_symmetry.space_group_name_H-M   'P 1'
#
loop_
_entity.id
_entity.type
_entity.pdbx_description
1 polymer ?
#
loop_
_entity_poly.entity_id
_entity_poly.type
_entity_poly.pdbx_seq_one_letter_code
_entity_poly.pdbx_strand_id
1 'polypeptide(L)'
;QQQHLGVQSMATKAALGRDADYDAVINVSAFSGIVDYQPDELILTLRAGTPMHEVESTLASANQMLAFEVPDLHKILASQSAGTIGGVLATNASGPRRLTAGAARDYLLGFDAISGRGERFKSGGKVMKNVTGYDLSKLICGSYGTLAIFDEVTLKTLPKPETNISLL
;
A
#
# COMPACT_ATOMS: atom_id res chain seq x y z
N GLN A 1 13.69 11.96 25.60
CA GLN A 1 14.53 11.12 24.74
C GLN A 1 13.73 10.79 23.48
N GLN A 2 14.33 10.97 22.31
CA GLN A 2 13.76 10.48 21.07
C GLN A 2 13.94 8.95 21.05
N GLN A 3 12.85 8.21 20.82
CA GLN A 3 12.90 6.76 20.64
C GLN A 3 12.89 6.42 19.15
N HIS A 4 13.68 5.44 18.76
CA HIS A 4 13.65 4.87 17.41
C HIS A 4 12.59 3.78 17.36
N LEU A 5 11.51 4.04 16.63
CA LEU A 5 10.37 3.12 16.51
C LEU A 5 10.41 2.41 15.16
N GLY A 6 10.41 1.08 15.20
CA GLY A 6 10.15 0.27 14.02
C GLY A 6 8.64 0.12 13.80
N VAL A 7 8.22 0.06 12.54
CA VAL A 7 6.82 -0.20 12.18
C VAL A 7 6.75 -1.49 11.38
N GLN A 8 5.95 -2.42 11.82
CA GLN A 8 5.75 -3.66 11.08
C GLN A 8 4.29 -4.15 11.15
N SER A 9 3.88 -4.89 10.14
CA SER A 9 2.67 -5.69 10.15
C SER A 9 3.08 -7.17 10.07
N MET A 10 3.12 -7.73 8.87
CA MET A 10 3.53 -9.13 8.64
C MET A 10 5.05 -9.30 8.47
N ALA A 11 5.84 -8.24 8.61
CA ALA A 11 7.30 -8.21 8.51
C ALA A 11 7.90 -8.84 7.23
N THR A 12 7.11 -8.98 6.16
CA THR A 12 7.50 -9.68 4.92
C THR A 12 8.59 -8.95 4.13
N LYS A 13 8.90 -7.73 4.49
CA LYS A 13 9.90 -6.88 3.85
C LYS A 13 10.98 -6.40 4.82
N ALA A 14 11.10 -7.04 5.98
CA ALA A 14 12.09 -6.67 7.01
C ALA A 14 13.55 -6.75 6.51
N ALA A 15 13.81 -7.65 5.56
CA ALA A 15 15.15 -7.78 4.95
C ALA A 15 15.44 -6.72 3.86
N LEU A 16 14.51 -5.81 3.57
CA LEU A 16 14.76 -4.71 2.63
C LEU A 16 15.35 -3.51 3.35
N GLY A 17 16.47 -3.02 2.84
CA GLY A 17 17.14 -1.84 3.36
C GLY A 17 18.34 -2.21 4.24
N ARG A 18 18.71 -1.29 5.13
CA ARG A 18 19.78 -1.49 6.10
C ARG A 18 19.21 -2.01 7.41
N ASP A 19 19.98 -2.81 8.11
CA ASP A 19 19.65 -3.16 9.48
C ASP A 19 19.53 -1.89 10.33
N ALA A 20 18.51 -1.85 11.16
CA ALA A 20 18.24 -0.74 12.04
C ALA A 20 17.87 -1.26 13.43
N ASP A 21 18.48 -0.64 14.44
CA ASP A 21 18.13 -0.91 15.82
C ASP A 21 16.95 -0.04 16.23
N TYR A 22 15.92 -0.66 16.79
CA TYR A 22 14.72 0.00 17.28
C TYR A 22 14.60 -0.17 18.80
N ASP A 23 14.25 0.91 19.49
CA ASP A 23 13.90 0.87 20.91
C ASP A 23 12.59 0.11 21.16
N ALA A 24 11.67 0.20 20.20
CA ALA A 24 10.40 -0.53 20.22
C ALA A 24 9.86 -0.74 18.79
N VAL A 25 9.00 -1.74 18.64
CA VAL A 25 8.32 -2.05 17.38
C VAL A 25 6.82 -1.88 17.55
N ILE A 26 6.22 -1.06 16.68
CA ILE A 26 4.78 -0.89 16.59
C ILE A 26 4.23 -1.92 15.59
N ASN A 27 3.39 -2.82 16.07
CA ASN A 27 2.71 -3.78 15.21
C ASN A 27 1.36 -3.22 14.75
N VAL A 28 1.21 -3.04 13.44
CA VAL A 28 0.01 -2.48 12.81
C VAL A 28 -0.87 -3.54 12.14
N SER A 29 -0.64 -4.83 12.38
CA SER A 29 -1.42 -5.92 11.77
C SER A 29 -2.90 -5.90 12.15
N ALA A 30 -3.23 -5.35 13.33
CA ALA A 30 -4.62 -5.21 13.78
C ALA A 30 -5.43 -4.17 12.97
N PHE A 31 -4.75 -3.26 12.26
CA PHE A 31 -5.40 -2.29 11.36
C PHE A 31 -5.68 -2.94 10.00
N SER A 32 -6.60 -3.87 9.94
CA SER A 32 -6.92 -4.68 8.77
C SER A 32 -8.40 -4.59 8.43
N GLY A 33 -8.73 -4.85 7.17
CA GLY A 33 -10.09 -4.96 6.63
C GLY A 33 -10.43 -3.89 5.60
N ILE A 34 -11.45 -4.19 4.81
CA ILE A 34 -12.02 -3.27 3.82
C ILE A 34 -12.92 -2.27 4.54
N VAL A 35 -12.70 -0.98 4.31
CA VAL A 35 -13.50 0.12 4.89
C VAL A 35 -14.65 0.49 3.98
N ASP A 36 -14.36 0.64 2.68
CA ASP A 36 -15.35 0.98 1.67
C ASP A 36 -14.89 0.48 0.30
N TYR A 37 -15.80 -0.08 -0.48
CA TYR A 37 -15.50 -0.51 -1.83
C TYR A 37 -16.63 -0.08 -2.76
N GLN A 38 -16.28 0.72 -3.75
CA GLN A 38 -17.19 1.27 -4.75
C GLN A 38 -16.75 0.78 -6.14
N PRO A 39 -17.17 -0.44 -6.55
CA PRO A 39 -16.72 -1.04 -7.82
C PRO A 39 -17.06 -0.18 -9.03
N ASP A 40 -18.22 0.46 -9.06
CA ASP A 40 -18.67 1.30 -10.18
C ASP A 40 -17.79 2.56 -10.34
N GLU A 41 -17.19 3.04 -9.25
CA GLU A 41 -16.28 4.17 -9.25
C GLU A 41 -14.80 3.78 -9.36
N LEU A 42 -14.52 2.48 -9.32
CA LEU A 42 -13.17 1.91 -9.32
C LEU A 42 -12.33 2.41 -8.13
N ILE A 43 -12.96 2.49 -6.95
CA ILE A 43 -12.35 2.99 -5.71
C ILE A 43 -12.45 1.95 -4.61
N LEU A 44 -11.32 1.67 -3.98
CA LEU A 44 -11.20 0.79 -2.82
C LEU A 44 -10.53 1.53 -1.67
N THR A 45 -11.21 1.62 -0.52
CA THR A 45 -10.67 2.16 0.73
C THR A 45 -10.53 1.04 1.75
N LEU A 46 -9.35 0.92 2.35
CA LEU A 46 -9.02 -0.19 3.24
C LEU A 46 -7.96 0.19 4.27
N ARG A 47 -7.89 -0.58 5.35
CA ARG A 47 -6.87 -0.44 6.39
C ARG A 47 -5.50 -0.89 5.86
N ALA A 48 -4.45 -0.20 6.28
CA ALA A 48 -3.10 -0.45 5.77
C ALA A 48 -2.55 -1.85 6.12
N GLY A 49 -3.00 -2.45 7.21
CA GLY A 49 -2.64 -3.81 7.62
C GLY A 49 -3.37 -4.92 6.87
N THR A 50 -4.26 -4.61 5.93
CA THR A 50 -5.03 -5.61 5.17
C THR A 50 -4.09 -6.49 4.32
N PRO A 51 -4.15 -7.82 4.48
CA PRO A 51 -3.33 -8.75 3.71
C PRO A 51 -3.63 -8.68 2.21
N MET A 52 -2.60 -8.86 1.37
CA MET A 52 -2.74 -8.77 -0.08
C MET A 52 -3.75 -9.77 -0.65
N HIS A 53 -3.83 -10.99 -0.11
CA HIS A 53 -4.80 -11.98 -0.57
C HIS A 53 -6.26 -11.55 -0.35
N GLU A 54 -6.54 -10.80 0.73
CA GLU A 54 -7.87 -10.24 1.00
C GLU A 54 -8.20 -9.13 0.01
N VAL A 55 -7.23 -8.25 -0.28
CA VAL A 55 -7.37 -7.20 -1.30
C VAL A 55 -7.69 -7.81 -2.65
N GLU A 56 -6.91 -8.81 -3.08
CA GLU A 56 -7.07 -9.48 -4.37
C GLU A 56 -8.39 -10.22 -4.49
N SER A 57 -8.81 -10.93 -3.44
CA SER A 57 -10.09 -11.65 -3.42
C SER A 57 -11.28 -10.70 -3.46
N THR A 58 -11.21 -9.57 -2.75
CA THR A 58 -12.23 -8.52 -2.79
C THR A 58 -12.39 -7.95 -4.19
N LEU A 59 -11.28 -7.59 -4.83
CA LEU A 59 -11.30 -7.05 -6.19
C LEU A 59 -11.80 -8.09 -7.22
N ALA A 60 -11.36 -9.34 -7.08
CA ALA A 60 -11.76 -10.43 -7.97
C ALA A 60 -13.28 -10.69 -7.93
N SER A 61 -13.93 -10.50 -6.78
CA SER A 61 -15.38 -10.67 -6.65
C SER A 61 -16.20 -9.69 -7.53
N ALA A 62 -15.60 -8.55 -7.89
CA ALA A 62 -16.18 -7.55 -8.79
C ALA A 62 -15.49 -7.53 -10.17
N ASN A 63 -14.75 -8.57 -10.55
CA ASN A 63 -13.95 -8.61 -11.79
C ASN A 63 -12.99 -7.42 -11.94
N GLN A 64 -12.41 -6.98 -10.82
CA GLN A 64 -11.43 -5.89 -10.80
C GLN A 64 -10.05 -6.39 -10.35
N MET A 65 -9.06 -5.53 -10.50
CA MET A 65 -7.69 -5.77 -10.09
C MET A 65 -7.03 -4.46 -9.61
N LEU A 66 -5.91 -4.57 -8.90
CA LEU A 66 -5.06 -3.42 -8.65
C LEU A 66 -4.54 -2.86 -9.98
N ALA A 67 -4.51 -1.54 -10.09
CA ALA A 67 -4.06 -0.85 -11.28
C ALA A 67 -2.54 -0.97 -11.52
N PHE A 68 -1.79 -1.36 -10.49
CA PHE A 68 -0.35 -1.62 -10.52
C PHE A 68 -0.06 -3.09 -10.20
N GLU A 69 1.07 -3.58 -10.68
CA GLU A 69 1.52 -4.94 -10.40
C GLU A 69 2.24 -5.00 -9.05
N VAL A 70 1.76 -5.86 -8.15
CA VAL A 70 2.45 -6.13 -6.88
C VAL A 70 3.43 -7.29 -7.09
N PRO A 71 4.74 -7.07 -6.87
CA PRO A 71 5.70 -8.15 -7.03
C PRO A 71 5.56 -9.15 -5.89
N ASP A 72 5.55 -10.43 -6.25
CA ASP A 72 5.61 -11.51 -5.28
C ASP A 72 7.05 -11.76 -4.84
N LEU A 73 7.43 -11.12 -3.75
CA LEU A 73 8.79 -11.18 -3.20
C LEU A 73 8.97 -12.28 -2.14
N HIS A 74 7.93 -13.08 -1.83
CA HIS A 74 8.00 -14.02 -0.71
C HIS A 74 9.12 -15.04 -0.85
N LYS A 75 9.38 -15.54 -2.07
CA LYS A 75 10.46 -16.50 -2.33
C LYS A 75 11.85 -15.88 -2.18
N ILE A 76 12.00 -14.61 -2.57
CA ILE A 76 13.28 -13.90 -2.54
C ILE A 76 13.61 -13.46 -1.10
N LEU A 77 12.61 -13.01 -0.37
CA LEU A 77 12.75 -12.48 0.99
C LEU A 77 12.50 -13.55 2.07
N ALA A 78 12.32 -14.82 1.68
CA ALA A 78 12.01 -15.94 2.59
C ALA A 78 10.84 -15.65 3.54
N SER A 79 9.83 -14.89 3.08
CA SER A 79 8.65 -14.54 3.86
C SER A 79 7.52 -15.56 3.66
N GLN A 80 6.57 -15.61 4.61
CA GLN A 80 5.46 -16.56 4.59
C GLN A 80 4.25 -16.07 3.76
N SER A 81 4.26 -14.83 3.29
CA SER A 81 3.14 -14.23 2.55
C SER A 81 3.57 -13.06 1.67
N ALA A 82 2.66 -12.58 0.81
CA ALA A 82 2.85 -11.38 0.01
C ALA A 82 2.82 -10.08 0.84
N GLY A 83 2.48 -10.17 2.13
CA GLY A 83 2.41 -9.03 3.04
C GLY A 83 1.08 -8.28 3.00
N THR A 84 1.12 -7.01 3.35
CA THR A 84 -0.05 -6.12 3.45
C THR A 84 0.01 -4.98 2.46
N ILE A 85 -1.14 -4.37 2.18
CA ILE A 85 -1.22 -3.22 1.26
C ILE A 85 -0.39 -2.03 1.77
N GLY A 86 -0.37 -1.77 3.07
CA GLY A 86 0.45 -0.72 3.68
C GLY A 86 1.94 -0.99 3.46
N GLY A 87 2.40 -2.25 3.57
CA GLY A 87 3.77 -2.62 3.26
C GLY A 87 4.13 -2.45 1.77
N VAL A 88 3.19 -2.71 0.87
CA VAL A 88 3.35 -2.47 -0.57
C VAL A 88 3.51 -0.97 -0.86
N LEU A 89 2.63 -0.15 -0.29
CA LEU A 89 2.67 1.31 -0.46
C LEU A 89 3.89 1.93 0.23
N ALA A 90 4.20 1.51 1.46
CA ALA A 90 5.36 2.02 2.19
C ALA A 90 6.67 1.80 1.43
N THR A 91 6.80 0.70 0.69
CA THR A 91 7.97 0.41 -0.14
C THR A 91 7.82 0.84 -1.60
N ASN A 92 6.63 1.32 -2.00
CA ASN A 92 6.26 1.56 -3.40
C ASN A 92 6.57 0.34 -4.29
N ALA A 93 6.32 -0.86 -3.75
CA ALA A 93 6.64 -2.10 -4.43
C ALA A 93 5.80 -2.24 -5.70
N SER A 94 6.46 -2.33 -6.84
CA SER A 94 5.81 -2.43 -8.15
C SER A 94 6.64 -3.32 -9.05
N GLY A 95 5.98 -4.25 -9.73
CA GLY A 95 6.61 -5.20 -10.63
C GLY A 95 7.10 -4.59 -11.95
N PRO A 96 7.61 -5.40 -12.87
CA PRO A 96 8.19 -4.93 -14.14
C PRO A 96 7.19 -4.16 -15.03
N ARG A 97 5.90 -4.39 -14.90
CA ARG A 97 4.85 -3.62 -15.60
C ARG A 97 4.80 -2.14 -15.20
N ARG A 98 5.53 -1.72 -14.17
CA ARG A 98 5.56 -0.30 -13.74
C ARG A 98 5.95 0.68 -14.83
N LEU A 99 6.69 0.23 -15.85
CA LEU A 99 7.10 1.08 -16.98
C LEU A 99 5.91 1.48 -17.86
N THR A 100 4.87 0.68 -17.91
CA THR A 100 3.66 0.92 -18.73
C THR A 100 2.42 1.17 -17.88
N ALA A 101 2.27 0.42 -16.78
CA ALA A 101 1.11 0.49 -15.91
C ALA A 101 1.25 1.50 -14.76
N GLY A 102 2.47 2.04 -14.51
CA GLY A 102 2.72 2.90 -13.36
C GLY A 102 3.04 2.11 -12.08
N ALA A 103 3.38 2.83 -11.03
CA ALA A 103 3.75 2.30 -9.73
C ALA A 103 2.61 2.44 -8.71
N ALA A 104 2.72 1.77 -7.57
CA ALA A 104 1.72 1.82 -6.50
C ALA A 104 1.35 3.26 -6.09
N ARG A 105 2.35 4.15 -6.01
CA ARG A 105 2.14 5.57 -5.66
C ARG A 105 1.27 6.34 -6.65
N ASP A 106 1.17 5.90 -7.90
CA ASP A 106 0.42 6.60 -8.95
C ASP A 106 -1.09 6.32 -8.81
N TYR A 107 -1.45 5.32 -8.00
CA TYR A 107 -2.82 4.88 -7.77
C TYR A 107 -3.30 5.09 -6.33
N LEU A 108 -2.45 5.64 -5.46
CA LEU A 108 -2.83 6.07 -4.11
C LEU A 108 -3.54 7.42 -4.20
N LEU A 109 -4.87 7.40 -4.14
CA LEU A 109 -5.74 8.57 -4.25
C LEU A 109 -5.76 9.42 -2.97
N GLY A 110 -5.69 8.74 -1.82
CA GLY A 110 -5.71 9.38 -0.51
C GLY A 110 -5.31 8.43 0.60
N PHE A 111 -5.08 8.98 1.77
CA PHE A 111 -4.73 8.21 2.95
C PHE A 111 -5.05 8.96 4.25
N ASP A 112 -5.25 8.20 5.32
CA ASP A 112 -5.12 8.63 6.70
C ASP A 112 -3.82 8.03 7.27
N ALA A 113 -3.05 8.83 8.00
CA ALA A 113 -1.77 8.40 8.55
C ALA A 113 -1.47 9.07 9.89
N ILE A 114 -0.47 8.51 10.58
CA ILE A 114 0.05 9.04 11.84
C ILE A 114 1.50 9.48 11.62
N SER A 115 1.79 10.72 11.93
CA SER A 115 3.14 11.29 11.82
C SER A 115 4.06 10.79 12.93
N GLY A 116 5.37 11.01 12.80
CA GLY A 116 6.34 10.72 13.86
C GLY A 116 6.13 11.53 15.17
N ARG A 117 5.21 12.50 15.17
CA ARG A 117 4.78 13.24 16.36
C ARG A 117 3.53 12.64 17.02
N GLY A 118 2.98 11.56 16.47
CA GLY A 118 1.73 10.96 16.94
C GLY A 118 0.47 11.70 16.48
N GLU A 119 0.59 12.63 15.55
CA GLU A 119 -0.53 13.42 15.04
C GLU A 119 -1.18 12.69 13.85
N ARG A 120 -2.51 12.54 13.89
CA ARG A 120 -3.25 12.04 12.71
C ARG A 120 -3.39 13.15 11.69
N PHE A 121 -3.17 12.79 10.46
CA PHE A 121 -3.42 13.66 9.31
C PHE A 121 -3.89 12.84 8.12
N LYS A 122 -4.53 13.50 7.18
CA LYS A 122 -4.99 12.90 5.94
C LYS A 122 -4.67 13.78 4.75
N SER A 123 -4.54 13.16 3.61
CA SER A 123 -4.34 13.84 2.35
C SER A 123 -5.04 13.10 1.23
N GLY A 124 -5.45 13.83 0.20
CA GLY A 124 -6.20 13.27 -0.91
C GLY A 124 -7.63 12.91 -0.52
N GLY A 125 -8.23 12.00 -1.25
CA GLY A 125 -9.61 11.56 -1.08
C GLY A 125 -10.00 10.56 -2.17
N LYS A 126 -11.30 10.48 -2.46
CA LYS A 126 -11.86 9.58 -3.49
C LYS A 126 -11.77 10.13 -4.93
N VAL A 127 -11.16 11.30 -5.13
CA VAL A 127 -11.06 11.95 -6.45
C VAL A 127 -9.65 11.90 -7.00
N MET A 128 -9.53 11.63 -8.30
CA MET A 128 -8.23 11.50 -8.98
C MET A 128 -7.45 12.82 -9.14
N LYS A 129 -8.09 13.96 -8.93
CA LYS A 129 -7.49 15.27 -9.17
C LYS A 129 -7.31 16.02 -7.85
N ASN A 130 -6.07 16.05 -7.35
CA ASN A 130 -5.69 17.01 -6.32
C ASN A 130 -5.27 18.31 -7.02
N VAL A 131 -6.06 19.37 -6.83
CA VAL A 131 -5.82 20.68 -7.50
C VAL A 131 -5.22 21.70 -6.56
N THR A 132 -5.04 21.38 -5.28
CA THR A 132 -4.52 22.30 -4.26
C THR A 132 -3.53 21.60 -3.33
N GLY A 133 -2.38 22.24 -3.11
CA GLY A 133 -1.36 21.76 -2.19
C GLY A 133 -0.40 20.73 -2.78
N TYR A 134 0.43 20.18 -1.90
CA TYR A 134 1.40 19.14 -2.27
C TYR A 134 0.73 17.78 -2.39
N ASP A 135 1.22 16.97 -3.32
CA ASP A 135 0.81 15.57 -3.47
C ASP A 135 1.52 14.71 -2.41
N LEU A 136 0.96 14.70 -1.19
CA LEU A 136 1.52 13.94 -0.08
C LEU A 136 1.41 12.43 -0.31
N SER A 137 0.45 11.96 -1.12
CA SER A 137 0.32 10.54 -1.47
C SER A 137 1.58 10.05 -2.16
N LYS A 138 2.12 10.82 -3.10
CA LYS A 138 3.36 10.48 -3.79
C LYS A 138 4.62 10.63 -2.93
N LEU A 139 4.59 11.53 -1.94
CA LEU A 139 5.70 11.72 -1.02
C LEU A 139 5.83 10.56 -0.03
N ILE A 140 4.71 10.15 0.58
CA ILE A 140 4.70 9.14 1.64
C ILE A 140 4.82 7.73 1.08
N CYS A 141 4.26 7.46 -0.09
CA CYS A 141 4.41 6.19 -0.77
C CYS A 141 5.88 5.99 -1.17
N GLY A 142 6.51 4.95 -0.66
CA GLY A 142 7.94 4.68 -0.83
C GLY A 142 8.85 5.25 0.27
N SER A 143 8.27 5.81 1.34
CA SER A 143 9.04 6.34 2.47
C SER A 143 9.46 5.29 3.50
N TYR A 144 9.11 4.03 3.33
CA TYR A 144 9.42 2.92 4.26
C TYR A 144 8.90 3.14 5.69
N GLY A 145 7.82 3.94 5.85
CA GLY A 145 7.29 4.29 7.16
C GLY A 145 8.08 5.37 7.91
N THR A 146 9.14 5.93 7.30
CA THR A 146 10.00 6.94 7.97
C THR A 146 9.35 8.31 8.08
N LEU A 147 8.38 8.63 7.23
CA LEU A 147 7.65 9.90 7.24
C LEU A 147 6.33 9.81 8.00
N ALA A 148 5.62 8.69 7.85
CA ALA A 148 4.34 8.44 8.53
C ALA A 148 3.98 6.96 8.47
N ILE A 149 3.06 6.56 9.34
CA ILE A 149 2.46 5.23 9.40
C ILE A 149 1.08 5.32 8.77
N PHE A 150 0.82 4.58 7.71
CA PHE A 150 -0.51 4.48 7.11
C PHE A 150 -1.49 3.79 8.07
N ASP A 151 -2.65 4.41 8.30
CA ASP A 151 -3.81 3.81 8.98
C ASP A 151 -4.80 3.28 7.92
N GLU A 152 -5.23 4.16 7.01
CA GLU A 152 -6.19 3.88 5.96
C GLU A 152 -5.68 4.40 4.63
N VAL A 153 -5.97 3.69 3.54
CA VAL A 153 -5.55 4.06 2.19
C VAL A 153 -6.71 3.93 1.22
N THR A 154 -6.80 4.86 0.27
CA THR A 154 -7.77 4.84 -0.81
C THR A 154 -7.05 4.66 -2.14
N LEU A 155 -7.40 3.62 -2.87
CA LEU A 155 -6.75 3.19 -4.09
C LEU A 155 -7.69 3.26 -5.28
N LYS A 156 -7.14 3.60 -6.44
CA LYS A 156 -7.78 3.36 -7.72
C LYS A 156 -7.61 1.91 -8.13
N THR A 157 -8.70 1.30 -8.59
CA THR A 157 -8.73 -0.04 -9.17
C THR A 157 -8.93 0.03 -10.68
N LEU A 158 -8.82 -1.10 -11.36
CA LEU A 158 -9.12 -1.25 -12.79
C LEU A 158 -9.97 -2.49 -13.02
N PRO A 159 -10.79 -2.51 -14.07
CA PRO A 159 -11.42 -3.75 -14.53
C PRO A 159 -10.35 -4.78 -14.89
N LYS A 160 -10.60 -6.03 -14.53
CA LYS A 160 -9.73 -7.14 -14.93
C LYS A 160 -9.98 -7.46 -16.40
N PRO A 161 -8.94 -7.63 -17.23
CA PRO A 161 -9.12 -8.05 -18.62
C PRO A 161 -9.70 -9.46 -18.68
N GLU A 162 -10.59 -9.71 -19.66
CA GLU A 162 -11.21 -11.02 -19.86
C GLU A 162 -10.18 -12.10 -20.22
N THR A 163 -9.16 -11.72 -20.98
CA THR A 163 -8.09 -12.63 -21.41
C THR A 163 -6.73 -11.92 -21.39
N ASN A 164 -5.68 -12.71 -21.15
CA ASN A 164 -4.29 -12.29 -21.29
C ASN A 164 -3.58 -13.26 -22.21
N ILE A 165 -2.84 -12.75 -23.19
CA ILE A 165 -2.01 -13.54 -24.12
C ILE A 165 -0.57 -13.04 -23.99
N SER A 166 0.35 -13.95 -23.75
CA SER A 166 1.79 -13.68 -23.83
C SER A 166 2.30 -14.16 -25.19
N LEU A 167 2.92 -13.26 -25.92
CA LEU A 167 3.62 -13.57 -27.18
C LEU A 167 5.13 -13.60 -26.87
N LEU A 168 5.76 -14.68 -27.28
CA LEU A 168 7.22 -14.90 -27.18
C LEU A 168 7.88 -14.68 -28.53
#